data_c9fdb5ef4404ec84e2d09e0c07464b2d
#
_entry.id   c9fdb5ef4404ec84e2d09e0c07464b2d
#
_cell.length_a   1.000
_cell.length_b   1.000
_cell.length_c   1.000
_cell.angle_alpha   90.00
_cell.angle_beta   90.00
_cell.angle_gamma   90.00
#
_symmetry.space_group_name_H-M   'P 1'
#
loop_
_entity.id
_entity.type
_entity.pdbx_description
1 polymer ?
#
loop_
_entity_poly.entity_id
_entity_poly.type
_entity_poly.pdbx_seq_one_letter_code
_entity_poly.pdbx_strand_id
1 'polypeptide(L)'
;SGEIEQKDIDDRLNTAMSVTLPPSMRYLDVIPQEYSVDYARRIRTPIGMEGKKLEGSLHVVTAQSAQCLFLNKVIRRTGLELIDSQLILNPLAAASAVLRPEEIDLGVALIDIGSDLSDVAVFFDKAVQYSAVHPMGGQQITDEISIKTHLSQDAAEKLKLQMGQVRYDARKDKDS
;
A
#
# COMPACT_ATOMS: atom_id res chain seq x y z
N SER A 1 -9.99 33.57 14.08
CA SER A 1 -10.75 32.75 13.12
C SER A 1 -10.46 33.27 11.72
N GLY A 2 -10.10 32.44 10.86
CA GLY A 2 -9.87 32.70 9.45
C GLY A 2 -10.45 31.56 8.64
N GLU A 3 -10.65 31.83 7.36
CA GLU A 3 -11.01 30.82 6.40
C GLU A 3 -9.78 29.92 6.16
N ILE A 4 -10.00 28.61 6.13
CA ILE A 4 -8.93 27.61 5.87
C ILE A 4 -8.58 27.65 4.39
N GLU A 5 -7.31 27.93 4.12
CA GLU A 5 -6.72 28.00 2.79
C GLU A 5 -5.91 26.73 2.45
N GLN A 6 -5.57 26.57 1.17
CA GLN A 6 -4.69 25.48 0.72
C GLN A 6 -3.35 25.45 1.48
N LYS A 7 -2.82 26.62 1.79
CA LYS A 7 -1.57 26.78 2.55
C LYS A 7 -1.64 26.12 3.92
N ASP A 8 -2.79 26.20 4.61
CA ASP A 8 -2.95 25.57 5.94
C ASP A 8 -2.86 24.04 5.85
N ILE A 9 -3.38 23.47 4.76
CA ILE A 9 -3.28 22.03 4.48
C ILE A 9 -1.82 21.67 4.19
N ASP A 10 -1.17 22.40 3.30
CA ASP A 10 0.24 22.16 2.92
C ASP A 10 1.16 22.27 4.15
N ASP A 11 0.93 23.21 5.05
CA ASP A 11 1.66 23.34 6.29
C ASP A 11 1.46 22.12 7.21
N ARG A 12 0.27 21.51 7.24
CA ARG A 12 0.01 20.27 7.99
C ARG A 12 0.74 19.08 7.38
N LEU A 13 0.73 18.94 6.07
CA LEU A 13 1.47 17.91 5.37
C LEU A 13 2.98 18.06 5.59
N ASN A 14 3.51 19.26 5.48
CA ASN A 14 4.91 19.57 5.75
C ASN A 14 5.28 19.28 7.22
N THR A 15 4.40 19.58 8.16
CA THR A 15 4.60 19.25 9.58
C THR A 15 4.68 17.73 9.78
N ALA A 16 3.83 16.96 9.12
CA ALA A 16 3.89 15.50 9.19
C ALA A 16 5.21 14.94 8.61
N MET A 17 5.70 15.51 7.52
CA MET A 17 6.99 15.15 6.93
C MET A 17 8.20 15.61 7.73
N SER A 18 8.02 16.50 8.72
CA SER A 18 9.10 16.95 9.61
C SER A 18 9.38 16.00 10.79
N VAL A 19 8.54 14.98 10.99
CA VAL A 19 8.79 13.94 12.00
C VAL A 19 10.05 13.18 11.64
N THR A 20 10.97 13.09 12.59
CA THR A 20 12.26 12.42 12.36
C THR A 20 12.06 10.93 12.14
N LEU A 21 12.40 10.45 10.95
CA LEU A 21 12.49 9.03 10.65
C LEU A 21 13.84 8.45 11.07
N PRO A 22 13.94 7.13 11.28
CA PRO A 22 15.23 6.47 11.39
C PRO A 22 16.14 6.82 10.19
N PRO A 23 17.45 6.97 10.35
CA PRO A 23 18.35 7.41 9.28
C PRO A 23 18.33 6.54 8.01
N SER A 24 17.93 5.26 8.14
CA SER A 24 17.79 4.32 7.03
C SER A 24 16.48 4.46 6.26
N MET A 25 15.53 5.25 6.76
CA MET A 25 14.18 5.39 6.19
C MET A 25 14.00 6.75 5.50
N ARG A 26 13.09 6.79 4.55
CA ARG A 26 12.64 8.03 3.89
C ARG A 26 11.13 8.01 3.70
N TYR A 27 10.54 9.18 3.62
CA TYR A 27 9.16 9.33 3.17
C TYR A 27 9.06 8.97 1.70
N LEU A 28 8.03 8.22 1.34
CA LEU A 28 7.58 8.03 -0.04
C LEU A 28 6.38 8.90 -0.33
N ASP A 29 5.40 8.90 0.59
CA ASP A 29 4.17 9.64 0.42
C ASP A 29 3.53 9.99 1.77
N VAL A 30 2.70 11.04 1.79
CA VAL A 30 1.88 11.45 2.92
C VAL A 30 0.47 11.74 2.40
N ILE A 31 -0.45 10.83 2.65
CA ILE A 31 -1.78 10.82 2.06
C ILE A 31 -2.81 11.25 3.11
N PRO A 32 -3.55 12.34 2.88
CA PRO A 32 -4.63 12.72 3.79
C PRO A 32 -5.73 11.67 3.86
N GLN A 33 -6.15 11.32 5.07
CA GLN A 33 -7.28 10.45 5.33
C GLN A 33 -8.53 11.25 5.63
N GLU A 34 -8.46 12.13 6.60
CA GLU A 34 -9.55 13.02 6.98
C GLU A 34 -9.01 14.26 7.70
N TYR A 35 -9.81 15.30 7.73
CA TYR A 35 -9.53 16.52 8.49
C TYR A 35 -10.60 16.74 9.57
N SER A 36 -10.25 17.52 10.58
CA SER A 36 -11.20 18.11 11.51
C SER A 36 -10.94 19.59 11.67
N VAL A 37 -12.02 20.37 11.74
CA VAL A 37 -11.99 21.81 11.93
C VAL A 37 -12.76 22.11 13.20
N ASP A 38 -12.06 22.59 14.22
CA ASP A 38 -12.58 22.80 15.57
C ASP A 38 -13.25 21.53 16.13
N TYR A 39 -14.59 21.46 16.14
CA TYR A 39 -15.36 20.31 16.63
C TYR A 39 -15.93 19.44 15.51
N ALA A 40 -15.90 19.92 14.26
CA ALA A 40 -16.36 19.17 13.09
C ALA A 40 -15.32 18.14 12.67
N ARG A 41 -15.71 16.89 12.52
CA ARG A 41 -14.84 15.75 12.18
C ARG A 41 -15.20 15.14 10.82
N ARG A 42 -14.33 14.32 10.30
CA ARG A 42 -14.49 13.59 9.01
C ARG A 42 -14.72 14.52 7.82
N ILE A 43 -13.95 15.61 7.79
CA ILE A 43 -13.99 16.58 6.70
C ILE A 43 -12.99 16.14 5.64
N ARG A 44 -13.45 16.10 4.39
CA ARG A 44 -12.57 15.76 3.26
C ARG A 44 -11.90 16.98 2.66
N THR A 45 -12.66 18.05 2.54
CA THR A 45 -12.22 19.28 1.91
C THR A 45 -12.48 20.43 2.89
N PRO A 46 -11.51 20.76 3.75
CA PRO A 46 -11.68 21.82 4.74
C PRO A 46 -11.50 23.22 4.16
N ILE A 47 -11.06 23.35 2.90
CA ILE A 47 -10.85 24.64 2.24
C ILE A 47 -12.16 25.44 2.20
N GLY A 48 -12.11 26.71 2.57
CA GLY A 48 -13.27 27.59 2.62
C GLY A 48 -14.07 27.50 3.92
N MET A 49 -13.71 26.59 4.83
CA MET A 49 -14.36 26.52 6.14
C MET A 49 -13.75 27.57 7.10
N GLU A 50 -14.59 28.19 7.90
CA GLU A 50 -14.13 29.02 9.00
C GLU A 50 -13.77 28.15 10.22
N GLY A 51 -12.60 28.39 10.81
CA GLY A 51 -12.17 27.65 11.99
C GLY A 51 -10.93 28.27 12.64
N LYS A 52 -10.60 27.77 13.84
CA LYS A 52 -9.42 28.17 14.60
C LYS A 52 -8.38 27.03 14.65
N LYS A 53 -8.83 25.80 14.56
CA LYS A 53 -7.99 24.61 14.69
C LYS A 53 -8.26 23.68 13.53
N LEU A 54 -7.24 23.42 12.72
CA LEU A 54 -7.22 22.39 11.68
C LEU A 54 -6.37 21.22 12.17
N GLU A 55 -6.94 20.04 12.17
CA GLU A 55 -6.23 18.77 12.43
C GLU A 55 -6.41 17.85 11.22
N GLY A 56 -5.44 16.99 10.96
CA GLY A 56 -5.51 15.99 9.89
C GLY A 56 -5.06 14.63 10.37
N SER A 57 -5.78 13.58 9.97
CA SER A 57 -5.29 12.21 10.00
C SER A 57 -4.64 11.91 8.66
N LEU A 58 -3.42 11.40 8.70
CA LEU A 58 -2.58 11.20 7.52
C LEU A 58 -2.07 9.76 7.48
N HIS A 59 -2.11 9.16 6.32
CA HIS A 59 -1.42 7.90 6.06
C HIS A 59 -0.02 8.18 5.53
N VAL A 60 0.99 7.77 6.30
CA VAL A 60 2.39 8.02 5.98
C VAL A 60 3.03 6.76 5.43
N VAL A 61 3.54 6.84 4.22
CA VAL A 61 4.26 5.75 3.55
C VAL A 61 5.75 6.01 3.63
N THR A 62 6.48 5.03 4.17
CA THR A 62 7.94 5.12 4.29
C THR A 62 8.61 3.90 3.68
N ALA A 63 9.85 4.06 3.24
CA ALA A 63 10.67 2.97 2.72
C ALA A 63 12.15 3.11 3.11
N GLN A 64 12.88 2.02 2.94
CA GLN A 64 14.31 2.04 3.15
C GLN A 64 15.02 2.85 2.07
N SER A 65 15.80 3.86 2.48
CA SER A 65 16.51 4.78 1.58
C SER A 65 17.43 4.04 0.60
N ALA A 66 18.13 3.02 1.06
CA ALA A 66 19.05 2.23 0.24
C ALA A 66 18.33 1.50 -0.90
N GLN A 67 17.16 0.94 -0.65
CA GLN A 67 16.36 0.26 -1.68
C GLN A 67 15.83 1.25 -2.72
N CYS A 68 15.34 2.40 -2.29
CA CYS A 68 14.89 3.45 -3.20
C CYS A 68 16.03 3.94 -4.12
N LEU A 69 17.23 4.17 -3.55
CA LEU A 69 18.41 4.57 -4.31
C LEU A 69 18.85 3.47 -5.30
N PHE A 70 18.77 2.20 -4.88
CA PHE A 70 19.07 1.07 -5.75
C PHE A 70 18.11 1.01 -6.95
N LEU A 71 16.80 1.10 -6.72
CA LEU A 71 15.79 1.12 -7.78
C LEU A 71 16.02 2.28 -8.76
N ASN A 72 16.25 3.48 -8.25
CA ASN A 72 16.55 4.65 -9.09
C ASN A 72 17.80 4.41 -9.95
N LYS A 73 18.84 3.80 -9.37
CA LYS A 73 20.07 3.49 -10.10
C LYS A 73 19.85 2.45 -11.20
N VAL A 74 19.04 1.40 -10.92
CA VAL A 74 18.72 0.37 -11.91
C VAL A 74 17.93 0.97 -13.07
N ILE A 75 16.89 1.75 -12.79
CA ILE A 75 16.07 2.39 -13.84
C ILE A 75 16.91 3.32 -14.72
N ARG A 76 17.74 4.18 -14.12
CA ARG A 76 18.62 5.07 -14.89
C ARG A 76 19.60 4.31 -15.80
N ARG A 77 20.05 3.12 -15.38
CA ARG A 77 20.94 2.28 -16.21
C ARG A 77 20.26 1.72 -17.46
N THR A 78 18.94 1.65 -17.51
CA THR A 78 18.19 1.25 -18.70
C THR A 78 17.99 2.41 -19.71
N GLY A 79 18.51 3.61 -19.39
CA GLY A 79 18.34 4.80 -20.23
C GLY A 79 17.02 5.54 -19.99
N LEU A 80 16.23 5.10 -19.00
CA LEU A 80 15.00 5.79 -18.61
C LEU A 80 15.30 6.88 -17.58
N GLU A 81 14.59 7.99 -17.68
CA GLU A 81 14.59 9.04 -16.67
C GLU A 81 13.36 8.89 -15.76
N LEU A 82 13.60 9.03 -14.47
CA LEU A 82 12.53 9.13 -13.49
C LEU A 82 12.14 10.59 -13.35
N ILE A 83 10.88 10.89 -13.61
CA ILE A 83 10.30 12.21 -13.35
C ILE A 83 10.18 12.34 -11.82
N ASP A 84 10.85 13.34 -11.26
CA ASP A 84 10.81 13.74 -9.85
C ASP A 84 11.16 12.65 -8.83
N SER A 85 11.78 11.54 -9.24
CA SER A 85 12.16 10.42 -8.37
C SER A 85 11.00 9.86 -7.54
N GLN A 86 9.77 10.04 -7.99
CA GLN A 86 8.59 9.57 -7.27
C GLN A 86 8.47 8.05 -7.40
N LEU A 87 8.57 7.40 -6.26
CA LEU A 87 8.24 5.99 -6.11
C LEU A 87 6.84 5.91 -5.49
N ILE A 88 5.98 5.13 -6.10
CA ILE A 88 4.61 4.90 -5.62
C ILE A 88 4.56 3.51 -5.00
N LEU A 89 3.87 3.39 -3.87
CA LEU A 89 3.63 2.10 -3.24
C LEU A 89 2.77 1.21 -4.15
N ASN A 90 3.22 -0.02 -4.40
CA ASN A 90 2.60 -0.94 -5.37
C ASN A 90 1.08 -1.10 -5.19
N PRO A 91 0.52 -1.39 -3.98
CA PRO A 91 -0.93 -1.53 -3.84
C PRO A 91 -1.71 -0.25 -4.11
N LEU A 92 -1.11 0.94 -4.01
CA LEU A 92 -1.78 2.20 -4.38
C LEU A 92 -1.83 2.37 -5.90
N ALA A 93 -0.74 2.01 -6.58
CA ALA A 93 -0.70 2.01 -8.04
C ALA A 93 -1.68 0.97 -8.62
N ALA A 94 -1.71 -0.25 -8.05
CA ALA A 94 -2.66 -1.29 -8.44
C ALA A 94 -4.11 -0.86 -8.22
N ALA A 95 -4.40 -0.23 -7.08
CA ALA A 95 -5.74 0.27 -6.76
C ALA A 95 -6.26 1.26 -7.82
N SER A 96 -5.40 2.17 -8.28
CA SER A 96 -5.78 3.14 -9.31
C SER A 96 -6.16 2.49 -10.65
N ALA A 97 -5.68 1.28 -10.92
CA ALA A 97 -5.94 0.54 -12.16
C ALA A 97 -7.16 -0.38 -12.08
N VAL A 98 -7.47 -0.94 -10.91
CA VAL A 98 -8.48 -2.01 -10.77
C VAL A 98 -9.70 -1.64 -9.96
N LEU A 99 -9.61 -0.68 -9.04
CA LEU A 99 -10.73 -0.29 -8.19
C LEU A 99 -11.56 0.83 -8.81
N ARG A 100 -12.87 0.74 -8.63
CA ARG A 100 -13.81 1.79 -9.01
C ARG A 100 -13.92 2.82 -7.88
N PRO A 101 -14.22 4.10 -8.21
CA PRO A 101 -14.39 5.14 -7.20
C PRO A 101 -15.45 4.80 -6.13
N GLU A 102 -16.53 4.10 -6.53
CA GLU A 102 -17.60 3.70 -5.62
C GLU A 102 -17.14 2.65 -4.61
N GLU A 103 -16.24 1.75 -5.02
CA GLU A 103 -15.66 0.74 -4.11
C GLU A 103 -14.74 1.41 -3.07
N ILE A 104 -13.95 2.38 -3.51
CA ILE A 104 -13.06 3.16 -2.62
C ILE A 104 -13.90 3.98 -1.61
N ASP A 105 -15.07 4.46 -2.02
CA ASP A 105 -15.97 5.23 -1.16
C ASP A 105 -16.64 4.33 -0.11
N LEU A 106 -17.23 3.21 -0.56
CA LEU A 106 -17.97 2.28 0.30
C LEU A 106 -17.08 1.44 1.22
N GLY A 107 -15.85 1.24 0.84
CA GLY A 107 -14.88 0.43 1.57
C GLY A 107 -14.49 -0.84 0.82
N VAL A 108 -13.19 -1.00 0.57
CA VAL A 108 -12.64 -2.14 -0.15
C VAL A 108 -11.24 -2.46 0.39
N ALA A 109 -10.92 -3.76 0.44
CA ALA A 109 -9.56 -4.24 0.64
C ALA A 109 -9.03 -4.78 -0.69
N LEU A 110 -7.91 -4.23 -1.15
CA LEU A 110 -7.12 -4.74 -2.25
C LEU A 110 -6.03 -5.64 -1.70
N ILE A 111 -5.94 -6.85 -2.24
CA ILE A 111 -4.86 -7.80 -1.92
C ILE A 111 -4.21 -8.21 -3.23
N ASP A 112 -2.93 -7.91 -3.36
CA ASP A 112 -2.10 -8.30 -4.50
C ASP A 112 -1.12 -9.39 -4.05
N ILE A 113 -1.33 -10.61 -4.52
CA ILE A 113 -0.52 -11.78 -4.14
C ILE A 113 0.49 -12.05 -5.25
N GLY A 114 1.74 -11.65 -5.02
CA GLY A 114 2.85 -11.90 -5.92
C GLY A 114 3.57 -13.22 -5.66
N SER A 115 4.77 -13.37 -6.22
CA SER A 115 5.65 -14.52 -5.97
C SER A 115 6.19 -14.53 -4.54
N ASP A 116 6.81 -13.44 -4.12
CA ASP A 116 7.55 -13.36 -2.85
C ASP A 116 6.84 -12.49 -1.81
N LEU A 117 5.99 -11.58 -2.26
CA LEU A 117 5.31 -10.58 -1.44
C LEU A 117 3.81 -10.61 -1.69
N SER A 118 3.06 -10.27 -0.66
CA SER A 118 1.65 -9.93 -0.77
C SER A 118 1.43 -8.52 -0.23
N ASP A 119 0.87 -7.68 -1.08
CA ASP A 119 0.56 -6.30 -0.77
C ASP A 119 -0.91 -6.15 -0.41
N VAL A 120 -1.19 -5.35 0.62
CA VAL A 120 -2.55 -5.08 1.07
C VAL A 120 -2.76 -3.57 1.16
N ALA A 121 -3.86 -3.09 0.63
CA ALA A 121 -4.35 -1.75 0.89
C ALA A 121 -5.85 -1.77 1.21
N VAL A 122 -6.24 -1.01 2.22
CA VAL A 122 -7.64 -0.86 2.64
C VAL A 122 -8.04 0.58 2.39
N PHE A 123 -9.14 0.73 1.69
CA PHE A 123 -9.74 2.02 1.36
C PHE A 123 -11.12 2.14 2.02
N PHE A 124 -11.46 3.31 2.45
CA PHE A 124 -12.78 3.64 2.96
C PHE A 124 -12.98 5.16 2.89
N ASP A 125 -14.19 5.58 2.55
CA ASP A 125 -14.54 7.00 2.49
C ASP A 125 -13.52 7.78 1.63
N LYS A 126 -13.20 7.29 0.43
CA LYS A 126 -12.29 7.86 -0.57
C LYS A 126 -10.83 8.03 -0.15
N ALA A 127 -10.40 7.39 0.95
CA ALA A 127 -9.02 7.45 1.40
C ALA A 127 -8.42 6.10 1.72
N VAL A 128 -7.10 6.02 1.62
CA VAL A 128 -6.30 4.90 2.13
C VAL A 128 -6.37 4.92 3.65
N GLN A 129 -6.88 3.86 4.24
CA GLN A 129 -6.94 3.69 5.69
C GLN A 129 -5.74 2.91 6.22
N TYR A 130 -5.27 1.94 5.42
CA TYR A 130 -4.18 1.06 5.80
C TYR A 130 -3.45 0.56 4.57
N SER A 131 -2.15 0.36 4.68
CA SER A 131 -1.35 -0.40 3.73
C SER A 131 -0.30 -1.24 4.43
N ALA A 132 -0.02 -2.42 3.90
CA ALA A 132 1.01 -3.31 4.40
C ALA A 132 1.60 -4.15 3.27
N VAL A 133 2.84 -4.57 3.47
CA VAL A 133 3.56 -5.52 2.61
C VAL A 133 3.94 -6.70 3.47
N HIS A 134 3.53 -7.89 3.09
CA HIS A 134 3.85 -9.13 3.76
C HIS A 134 4.85 -9.95 2.93
N PRO A 135 5.92 -10.47 3.54
CA PRO A 135 6.89 -11.32 2.85
C PRO A 135 6.33 -12.75 2.69
N MET A 136 5.20 -12.85 2.04
CA MET A 136 4.48 -14.09 1.73
C MET A 136 3.91 -14.02 0.32
N GLY A 137 4.11 -15.05 -0.47
CA GLY A 137 3.57 -15.14 -1.82
C GLY A 137 3.56 -16.57 -2.36
N GLY A 138 3.34 -16.71 -3.65
CA GLY A 138 3.26 -18.02 -4.32
C GLY A 138 4.52 -18.87 -4.20
N GLN A 139 5.70 -18.25 -4.01
CA GLN A 139 6.97 -18.97 -3.85
C GLN A 139 7.00 -19.82 -2.59
N GLN A 140 6.40 -19.35 -1.49
CA GLN A 140 6.35 -20.16 -0.26
C GLN A 140 5.59 -21.46 -0.44
N ILE A 141 4.53 -21.46 -1.26
CA ILE A 141 3.80 -22.71 -1.59
C ILE A 141 4.73 -23.66 -2.35
N THR A 142 5.51 -23.13 -3.30
CA THR A 142 6.49 -23.90 -4.06
C THR A 142 7.56 -24.49 -3.15
N ASP A 143 8.09 -23.70 -2.23
CA ASP A 143 9.08 -24.11 -1.25
C ASP A 143 8.56 -25.23 -0.34
N GLU A 144 7.34 -25.09 0.16
CA GLU A 144 6.68 -26.11 0.98
C GLU A 144 6.47 -27.42 0.23
N ILE A 145 6.05 -27.36 -1.05
CA ILE A 145 5.93 -28.53 -1.91
C ILE A 145 7.31 -29.17 -2.10
N SER A 146 8.33 -28.39 -2.45
CA SER A 146 9.70 -28.86 -2.64
C SER A 146 10.23 -29.61 -1.41
N ILE A 147 10.07 -29.02 -0.23
CA ILE A 147 10.52 -29.60 1.04
C ILE A 147 9.77 -30.91 1.34
N LYS A 148 8.44 -30.92 1.23
CA LYS A 148 7.61 -32.06 1.59
C LYS A 148 7.71 -33.23 0.61
N THR A 149 7.97 -32.94 -0.66
CA THR A 149 8.04 -33.97 -1.72
C THR A 149 9.46 -34.31 -2.13
N HIS A 150 10.47 -33.59 -1.62
CA HIS A 150 11.88 -33.70 -2.04
C HIS A 150 12.10 -33.45 -3.54
N LEU A 151 11.23 -32.69 -4.17
CA LEU A 151 11.35 -32.26 -5.57
C LEU A 151 12.25 -31.02 -5.69
N SER A 152 12.83 -30.84 -6.88
CA SER A 152 13.49 -29.59 -7.22
C SER A 152 12.47 -28.45 -7.26
N GLN A 153 12.92 -27.18 -7.10
CA GLN A 153 12.06 -26.00 -7.15
C GLN A 153 11.23 -25.94 -8.44
N ASP A 154 11.85 -26.19 -9.60
CA ASP A 154 11.16 -26.21 -10.89
C ASP A 154 10.07 -27.30 -10.97
N ALA A 155 10.33 -28.47 -10.40
CA ALA A 155 9.36 -29.56 -10.38
C ALA A 155 8.21 -29.27 -9.40
N ALA A 156 8.51 -28.66 -8.25
CA ALA A 156 7.53 -28.22 -7.28
C ALA A 156 6.63 -27.11 -7.85
N GLU A 157 7.20 -26.15 -8.57
CA GLU A 157 6.43 -25.09 -9.23
C GLU A 157 5.48 -25.65 -10.28
N LYS A 158 5.97 -26.59 -11.12
CA LYS A 158 5.11 -27.28 -12.09
C LYS A 158 3.98 -28.05 -11.41
N LEU A 159 4.28 -28.74 -10.32
CA LEU A 159 3.28 -29.47 -9.54
C LEU A 159 2.22 -28.52 -8.95
N LYS A 160 2.64 -27.39 -8.38
CA LYS A 160 1.75 -26.34 -7.88
C LYS A 160 0.80 -25.83 -8.97
N LEU A 161 1.33 -25.50 -10.16
CA LEU A 161 0.54 -24.99 -11.28
C LEU A 161 -0.43 -26.01 -11.86
N GLN A 162 -0.04 -27.30 -11.89
CA GLN A 162 -0.86 -28.36 -12.48
C GLN A 162 -1.91 -28.93 -11.52
N MET A 163 -1.55 -29.06 -10.25
CA MET A 163 -2.37 -29.76 -9.25
C MET A 163 -3.01 -28.80 -8.22
N GLY A 164 -2.53 -27.55 -8.14
CA GLY A 164 -3.04 -26.56 -7.21
C GLY A 164 -4.51 -26.27 -7.43
N GLN A 165 -5.32 -26.36 -6.35
CA GLN A 165 -6.74 -26.08 -6.39
C GLN A 165 -7.10 -25.15 -5.23
N VAL A 166 -7.91 -24.14 -5.51
CA VAL A 166 -8.44 -23.20 -4.50
C VAL A 166 -9.74 -23.70 -3.87
N ARG A 167 -10.20 -24.90 -4.22
CA ARG A 167 -11.45 -25.45 -3.68
C ARG A 167 -11.19 -26.24 -2.40
N TYR A 168 -11.73 -25.73 -1.31
CA TYR A 168 -11.95 -26.52 -0.09
C TYR A 168 -13.29 -27.27 -0.26
N ASP A 169 -13.23 -28.58 -0.51
CA ASP A 169 -14.43 -29.42 -0.52
C ASP A 169 -14.57 -30.09 0.86
N ALA A 170 -15.27 -29.42 1.75
CA ALA A 170 -15.52 -29.88 3.13
C ALA A 170 -16.27 -31.23 3.22
N ARG A 171 -16.69 -31.80 2.08
CA ARG A 171 -17.41 -33.08 2.03
C ARG A 171 -16.49 -34.27 1.83
N LYS A 172 -15.28 -34.06 1.29
CA LYS A 172 -14.32 -35.13 1.03
C LYS A 172 -13.40 -35.47 2.21
N ASP A 173 -13.25 -34.56 3.16
CA ASP A 173 -12.35 -34.76 4.32
C ASP A 173 -13.02 -35.48 5.51
N LYS A 174 -14.25 -35.97 5.38
CA LYS A 174 -14.93 -36.72 6.43
C LYS A 174 -14.79 -38.25 6.33
N ASP A 175 -14.21 -38.73 5.23
CA ASP A 175 -14.08 -40.18 4.96
C ASP A 175 -12.60 -40.61 4.75
N SER A 176 -11.65 -39.88 5.33
CA SER A 176 -10.21 -40.25 5.32
C SER A 176 -9.67 -40.46 6.70
#